data_eba8ef5aa3059da47a00b5217a7b2a0c
#
_entry.id   eba8ef5aa3059da47a00b5217a7b2a0c
#
_cell.length_a   1.000
_cell.length_b   1.000
_cell.length_c   1.000
_cell.angle_alpha   90.00
_cell.angle_beta   90.00
_cell.angle_gamma   90.00
#
_symmetry.space_group_name_H-M   'P 1'
#
loop_
_entity.id
_entity.type
_entity.pdbx_description
1 polymer ?
#
loop_
_entity_poly.entity_id
_entity_poly.type
_entity_poly.pdbx_seq_one_letter_code
_entity_poly.pdbx_strand_id
1 'polypeptide(L)'
;MASFRSLLVPALVIIPIEAAIFLNMAVPYLAGDTMVYMGYIIVSSIQLGATVDYSILLANNYVASRKTLPKRDACIRALMLSCSSIFTSGTIIVLAGYIIYFISSTAAIGDLGHLIGRGALLSVILVLTVLPALLVLFDRLITNNEWERLGAWIKKRRQRRLAALKSRIKKIAAFGEAKCDEE
;
A
#
# COMPACT_ATOMS: atom_id res chain seq x y z
N MET A 1 -3.86 -7.70 8.31
CA MET A 1 -4.13 -8.05 6.90
C MET A 1 -5.63 -8.09 6.54
N ALA A 2 -6.45 -7.20 6.99
CA ALA A 2 -7.90 -7.20 6.68
C ALA A 2 -8.39 -5.85 6.09
N SER A 3 -7.50 -5.04 5.52
CA SER A 3 -7.84 -3.69 5.04
C SER A 3 -8.23 -3.58 3.56
N PHE A 4 -7.87 -4.53 2.73
CA PHE A 4 -8.18 -4.48 1.30
C PHE A 4 -9.35 -5.40 0.95
N ARG A 5 -10.56 -5.01 1.32
CA ARG A 5 -11.79 -5.67 0.83
C ARG A 5 -12.22 -5.24 -0.58
N SER A 6 -11.52 -4.30 -1.17
CA SER A 6 -11.70 -3.90 -2.57
C SER A 6 -10.48 -4.31 -3.37
N LEU A 7 -10.65 -5.17 -4.35
CA LEU A 7 -9.63 -5.57 -5.33
C LEU A 7 -9.10 -4.38 -6.15
N LEU A 8 -9.75 -3.23 -6.07
CA LEU A 8 -9.42 -2.05 -6.83
C LEU A 8 -8.17 -1.32 -6.29
N VAL A 9 -7.99 -1.27 -4.97
CA VAL A 9 -6.80 -0.64 -4.37
C VAL A 9 -5.52 -1.40 -4.70
N PRO A 10 -5.45 -2.75 -4.55
CA PRO A 10 -4.29 -3.51 -5.03
C PRO A 10 -4.03 -3.35 -6.54
N ALA A 11 -5.06 -3.32 -7.37
CA ALA A 11 -4.90 -3.11 -8.81
C ALA A 11 -4.28 -1.74 -9.12
N LEU A 12 -4.74 -0.68 -8.46
CA LEU A 12 -4.18 0.67 -8.60
C LEU A 12 -2.73 0.78 -8.12
N VAL A 13 -2.35 -0.04 -7.14
CA VAL A 13 -0.98 -0.10 -6.61
C VAL A 13 -0.04 -0.79 -7.62
N ILE A 14 -0.50 -1.81 -8.33
CA ILE A 14 0.31 -2.58 -9.28
C ILE A 14 0.65 -1.74 -10.52
N ILE A 15 -0.24 -0.90 -11.02
CA ILE A 15 -0.04 -0.13 -12.25
C ILE A 15 1.26 0.70 -12.25
N PRO A 16 1.56 1.57 -11.26
CA PRO A 16 2.80 2.34 -11.25
C PRO A 16 4.04 1.47 -11.05
N ILE A 17 3.91 0.30 -10.41
CA ILE A 17 5.02 -0.64 -10.22
C ILE A 17 5.40 -1.27 -11.54
N GLU A 18 4.43 -1.80 -12.29
CA GLU A 18 4.66 -2.36 -13.62
C GLU A 18 5.22 -1.31 -14.60
N ALA A 19 4.68 -0.09 -14.56
CA ALA A 19 5.19 1.01 -15.36
C ALA A 19 6.67 1.31 -15.04
N ALA A 20 7.06 1.28 -13.75
CA ALA A 20 8.45 1.49 -13.34
C ALA A 20 9.37 0.37 -13.86
N ILE A 21 8.93 -0.88 -13.82
CA ILE A 21 9.69 -2.03 -14.32
C ILE A 21 9.89 -1.92 -15.84
N PHE A 22 8.81 -1.63 -16.58
CA PHE A 22 8.89 -1.45 -18.03
C PHE A 22 9.81 -0.30 -18.42
N LEU A 23 9.73 0.85 -17.75
CA LEU A 23 10.62 1.98 -17.99
C LEU A 23 12.08 1.64 -17.69
N ASN A 24 12.34 0.91 -16.60
CA ASN A 24 13.69 0.49 -16.26
C ASN A 24 14.29 -0.45 -17.32
N MET A 25 13.48 -1.33 -17.90
CA MET A 25 13.91 -2.27 -18.94
C MET A 25 13.98 -1.65 -20.33
N ALA A 26 13.22 -0.60 -20.59
CA ALA A 26 13.26 0.11 -21.87
C ALA A 26 14.60 0.82 -22.10
N VAL A 27 15.25 1.30 -21.05
CA VAL A 27 16.52 2.06 -21.20
C VAL A 27 17.67 1.23 -21.79
N PRO A 28 18.03 0.02 -21.29
CA PRO A 28 19.07 -0.78 -21.92
C PRO A 28 18.69 -1.25 -23.32
N TYR A 29 17.40 -1.52 -23.56
CA TYR A 29 16.92 -1.86 -24.92
C TYR A 29 17.17 -0.73 -25.91
N LEU A 30 16.91 0.53 -25.52
CA LEU A 30 17.16 1.70 -26.35
C LEU A 30 18.66 2.01 -26.51
N ALA A 31 19.48 1.66 -25.51
CA ALA A 31 20.93 1.80 -25.56
C ALA A 31 21.62 0.72 -26.44
N GLY A 32 20.90 -0.34 -26.80
CA GLY A 32 21.46 -1.45 -27.57
C GLY A 32 22.29 -2.42 -26.75
N ASP A 33 22.18 -2.37 -25.41
CA ASP A 33 22.92 -3.25 -24.53
C ASP A 33 22.29 -4.65 -24.52
N THR A 34 23.15 -5.67 -24.70
CA THR A 34 22.73 -7.08 -24.62
C THR A 34 22.69 -7.53 -23.16
N MET A 35 21.49 -7.67 -22.62
CA MET A 35 21.32 -8.17 -21.27
C MET A 35 21.08 -9.66 -21.20
N VAL A 36 21.69 -10.31 -20.22
CA VAL A 36 21.43 -11.71 -19.93
C VAL A 36 19.99 -11.87 -19.40
N TYR A 37 19.19 -12.78 -19.99
CA TYR A 37 17.79 -13.04 -19.64
C TYR A 37 17.57 -13.28 -18.12
N MET A 38 18.51 -13.98 -17.47
CA MET A 38 18.51 -14.18 -16.02
C MET A 38 18.52 -12.86 -15.24
N GLY A 39 19.28 -11.87 -15.70
CA GLY A 39 19.35 -10.54 -15.10
C GLY A 39 18.00 -9.83 -15.11
N TYR A 40 17.27 -9.94 -16.22
CA TYR A 40 15.92 -9.40 -16.37
C TYR A 40 14.96 -9.92 -15.28
N ILE A 41 14.91 -11.24 -15.09
CA ILE A 41 14.01 -11.88 -14.11
C ILE A 41 14.38 -11.45 -12.68
N ILE A 42 15.68 -11.45 -12.35
CA ILE A 42 16.16 -11.09 -11.02
C ILE A 42 15.82 -9.64 -10.69
N VAL A 43 16.13 -8.71 -11.59
CA VAL A 43 15.89 -7.28 -11.38
C VAL A 43 14.40 -6.98 -11.27
N SER A 44 13.57 -7.56 -12.14
CA SER A 44 12.11 -7.39 -12.10
C SER A 44 11.51 -7.88 -10.78
N SER A 45 11.97 -9.04 -10.29
CA SER A 45 11.49 -9.61 -9.03
C SER A 45 11.89 -8.76 -7.83
N ILE A 46 13.13 -8.29 -7.76
CA ILE A 46 13.62 -7.42 -6.68
C ILE A 46 12.88 -6.08 -6.72
N GLN A 47 12.75 -5.50 -7.90
CA GLN A 47 12.07 -4.21 -8.07
C GLN A 47 10.59 -4.30 -7.69
N LEU A 48 9.89 -5.36 -8.10
CA LEU A 48 8.51 -5.61 -7.70
C LEU A 48 8.39 -5.72 -6.17
N GLY A 49 9.20 -6.56 -5.53
CA GLY A 49 9.16 -6.77 -4.09
C GLY A 49 9.40 -5.49 -3.28
N ALA A 50 10.42 -4.73 -3.65
CA ALA A 50 10.76 -3.49 -2.96
C ALA A 50 9.72 -2.36 -3.13
N THR A 51 9.09 -2.27 -4.31
CA THR A 51 8.15 -1.18 -4.62
C THR A 51 6.73 -1.42 -4.14
N VAL A 52 6.32 -2.68 -4.00
CA VAL A 52 4.99 -3.04 -3.46
C VAL A 52 4.81 -2.47 -2.05
N ASP A 53 5.82 -2.56 -1.19
CA ASP A 53 5.74 -2.07 0.19
C ASP A 53 5.55 -0.55 0.25
N TYR A 54 6.22 0.21 -0.60
CA TYR A 54 6.06 1.67 -0.68
C TYR A 54 4.66 2.07 -1.12
N SER A 55 4.15 1.38 -2.11
CA SER A 55 2.84 1.64 -2.69
C SER A 55 1.71 1.27 -1.72
N ILE A 56 1.84 0.15 -1.02
CA ILE A 56 0.90 -0.27 0.03
C ILE A 56 0.91 0.71 1.20
N LEU A 57 2.08 1.16 1.65
CA LEU A 57 2.20 2.13 2.74
C LEU A 57 1.47 3.44 2.40
N LEU A 58 1.70 3.98 1.21
CA LEU A 58 1.05 5.21 0.76
C LEU A 58 -0.46 5.03 0.59
N ALA A 59 -0.90 3.93 -0.01
CA ALA A 59 -2.32 3.63 -0.19
C ALA A 59 -3.05 3.46 1.16
N ASN A 60 -2.45 2.78 2.12
CA ASN A 60 -3.00 2.62 3.47
C ASN A 60 -3.14 3.95 4.20
N ASN A 61 -2.12 4.81 4.14
CA ASN A 61 -2.14 6.13 4.76
C ASN A 61 -3.18 7.03 4.08
N TYR A 62 -3.37 6.91 2.76
CA TYR A 62 -4.43 7.62 2.04
C TYR A 62 -5.82 7.18 2.51
N VAL A 63 -6.10 5.90 2.50
CA VAL A 63 -7.39 5.34 2.95
C VAL A 63 -7.67 5.69 4.42
N ALA A 64 -6.66 5.65 5.27
CA ALA A 64 -6.80 6.04 6.68
C ALA A 64 -7.13 7.53 6.84
N SER A 65 -6.41 8.40 6.13
CA SER A 65 -6.62 9.87 6.17
C SER A 65 -7.94 10.28 5.54
N ARG A 66 -8.40 9.54 4.54
CA ARG A 66 -9.67 9.79 3.85
C ARG A 66 -10.90 9.63 4.74
N LYS A 67 -10.74 8.93 5.88
CA LYS A 67 -11.80 8.78 6.89
C LYS A 67 -12.20 10.09 7.57
N THR A 68 -11.30 11.03 7.65
CA THR A 68 -11.48 12.28 8.42
C THR A 68 -11.32 13.53 7.58
N LEU A 69 -10.71 13.44 6.40
CA LEU A 69 -10.31 14.58 5.58
C LEU A 69 -10.89 14.49 4.16
N PRO A 70 -11.09 15.66 3.50
CA PRO A 70 -11.43 15.71 2.08
C PRO A 70 -10.28 15.14 1.23
N LYS A 71 -10.57 14.78 -0.05
CA LYS A 71 -9.63 14.09 -0.96
C LYS A 71 -8.23 14.68 -1.01
N ARG A 72 -8.15 16.00 -1.16
CA ARG A 72 -6.90 16.72 -1.37
C ARG A 72 -6.05 16.71 -0.11
N ASP A 73 -6.65 17.01 1.03
CA ASP A 73 -5.95 17.05 2.32
C ASP A 73 -5.55 15.64 2.79
N ALA A 74 -6.37 14.64 2.49
CA ALA A 74 -6.04 13.23 2.75
C ALA A 74 -4.82 12.77 1.94
N CYS A 75 -4.71 13.20 0.67
CA CYS A 75 -3.57 12.92 -0.18
C CYS A 75 -2.28 13.57 0.36
N ILE A 76 -2.34 14.85 0.69
CA ILE A 76 -1.20 15.59 1.26
C ILE A 76 -0.76 14.95 2.56
N ARG A 77 -1.68 14.60 3.45
CA ARG A 77 -1.37 13.95 4.71
C ARG A 77 -0.77 12.56 4.52
N ALA A 78 -1.29 11.77 3.60
CA ALA A 78 -0.74 10.46 3.27
C ALA A 78 0.69 10.56 2.74
N LEU A 79 0.96 11.52 1.86
CA LEU A 79 2.31 11.81 1.37
C LEU A 79 3.25 12.21 2.50
N MET A 80 2.86 13.15 3.37
CA MET A 80 3.68 13.58 4.50
C MET A 80 4.05 12.41 5.44
N LEU A 81 3.10 11.51 5.70
CA LEU A 81 3.34 10.35 6.56
C LEU A 81 4.19 9.26 5.92
N SER A 82 4.12 9.11 4.59
CA SER A 82 4.79 8.03 3.88
C SER A 82 6.12 8.44 3.26
N CYS A 83 6.28 9.72 2.90
CA CYS A 83 7.43 10.21 2.13
C CYS A 83 8.77 9.92 2.82
N SER A 84 8.88 10.19 4.13
CA SER A 84 10.12 9.96 4.89
C SER A 84 10.54 8.49 4.85
N SER A 85 9.60 7.56 5.08
CA SER A 85 9.88 6.12 5.06
C SER A 85 10.25 5.63 3.66
N ILE A 86 9.49 6.04 2.63
CA ILE A 86 9.74 5.65 1.25
C ILE A 86 11.09 6.18 0.78
N PHE A 87 11.41 7.44 1.11
CA PHE A 87 12.67 8.06 0.71
C PHE A 87 13.87 7.37 1.35
N THR A 88 13.80 7.10 2.66
CA THR A 88 14.88 6.40 3.38
C THR A 88 15.12 5.01 2.82
N SER A 89 14.08 4.19 2.69
CA SER A 89 14.22 2.82 2.17
C SER A 89 14.65 2.81 0.70
N GLY A 90 14.09 3.70 -0.12
CA GLY A 90 14.47 3.83 -1.52
C GLY A 90 15.93 4.21 -1.70
N THR A 91 16.42 5.19 -0.91
CA THR A 91 17.82 5.61 -0.94
C THR A 91 18.77 4.47 -0.57
N ILE A 92 18.43 3.64 0.42
CA ILE A 92 19.23 2.47 0.80
C ILE A 92 19.38 1.50 -0.38
N ILE A 93 18.30 1.18 -1.09
CA ILE A 93 18.33 0.26 -2.23
C ILE A 93 19.12 0.87 -3.40
N VAL A 94 18.94 2.15 -3.67
CA VAL A 94 19.70 2.87 -4.72
C VAL A 94 21.19 2.83 -4.40
N LEU A 95 21.58 3.17 -3.17
CA LEU A 95 23.00 3.12 -2.75
C LEU A 95 23.55 1.70 -2.84
N ALA A 96 22.82 0.70 -2.35
CA ALA A 96 23.25 -0.70 -2.44
C ALA A 96 23.48 -1.14 -3.90
N GLY A 97 22.56 -0.78 -4.81
CA GLY A 97 22.73 -1.08 -6.23
C GLY A 97 23.97 -0.45 -6.85
N TYR A 98 24.22 0.84 -6.59
CA TYR A 98 25.42 1.52 -7.08
C TYR A 98 26.71 1.03 -6.41
N ILE A 99 26.68 0.67 -5.14
CA ILE A 99 27.84 0.06 -4.46
C ILE A 99 28.22 -1.27 -5.13
N ILE A 100 27.24 -2.12 -5.45
CA ILE A 100 27.47 -3.37 -6.18
C ILE A 100 28.07 -3.08 -7.57
N TYR A 101 27.57 -2.08 -8.26
CA TYR A 101 28.09 -1.67 -9.57
C TYR A 101 29.57 -1.29 -9.53
N PHE A 102 29.98 -0.50 -8.53
CA PHE A 102 31.36 0.00 -8.42
C PHE A 102 32.36 -1.03 -7.85
N ILE A 103 31.89 -1.91 -6.96
CA ILE A 103 32.78 -2.88 -6.28
C ILE A 103 32.91 -4.19 -7.06
N SER A 104 31.91 -4.54 -7.89
CA SER A 104 31.92 -5.82 -8.57
C SER A 104 33.03 -5.92 -9.62
N SER A 105 33.86 -6.95 -9.49
CA SER A 105 34.88 -7.32 -10.50
C SER A 105 34.30 -8.08 -11.70
N THR A 106 33.05 -8.54 -11.60
CA THR A 106 32.36 -9.27 -12.65
C THR A 106 31.38 -8.35 -13.36
N ALA A 107 31.52 -8.12 -14.65
CA ALA A 107 30.66 -7.21 -15.41
C ALA A 107 29.16 -7.52 -15.25
N ALA A 108 28.77 -8.80 -15.31
CA ALA A 108 27.38 -9.22 -15.17
C ALA A 108 26.75 -8.82 -13.84
N ILE A 109 27.51 -8.91 -12.73
CA ILE A 109 27.02 -8.51 -11.39
C ILE A 109 26.98 -6.98 -11.29
N GLY A 110 27.95 -6.29 -11.87
CA GLY A 110 27.94 -4.82 -11.95
C GLY A 110 26.72 -4.31 -12.70
N ASP A 111 26.42 -4.85 -13.86
CA ASP A 111 25.24 -4.47 -14.66
C ASP A 111 23.92 -4.70 -13.90
N LEU A 112 23.82 -5.82 -13.17
CA LEU A 112 22.67 -6.07 -12.28
C LEU A 112 22.55 -5.01 -11.18
N GLY A 113 23.66 -4.65 -10.53
CA GLY A 113 23.70 -3.59 -9.52
C GLY A 113 23.23 -2.24 -10.06
N HIS A 114 23.72 -1.86 -11.24
CA HIS A 114 23.30 -0.62 -11.92
C HIS A 114 21.80 -0.61 -12.24
N LEU A 115 21.27 -1.71 -12.73
CA LEU A 115 19.85 -1.85 -13.05
C LEU A 115 18.97 -1.79 -11.80
N ILE A 116 19.37 -2.43 -10.70
CA ILE A 116 18.65 -2.38 -9.43
C ILE A 116 18.65 -0.95 -8.89
N GLY A 117 19.79 -0.28 -8.86
CA GLY A 117 19.92 1.09 -8.38
C GLY A 117 19.06 2.08 -9.17
N ARG A 118 19.13 2.03 -10.49
CA ARG A 118 18.33 2.87 -11.38
C ARG A 118 16.85 2.52 -11.31
N GLY A 119 16.49 1.24 -11.26
CA GLY A 119 15.12 0.77 -11.13
C GLY A 119 14.47 1.22 -9.83
N ALA A 120 15.19 1.15 -8.72
CA ALA A 120 14.71 1.64 -7.43
C ALA A 120 14.45 3.15 -7.45
N LEU A 121 15.34 3.94 -8.05
CA LEU A 121 15.18 5.38 -8.19
C LEU A 121 13.94 5.73 -9.02
N LEU A 122 13.77 5.11 -10.19
CA LEU A 122 12.58 5.29 -11.03
C LEU A 122 11.30 4.90 -10.30
N SER A 123 11.33 3.81 -9.54
CA SER A 123 10.17 3.34 -8.78
C SER A 123 9.75 4.31 -7.69
N VAL A 124 10.70 4.85 -6.92
CA VAL A 124 10.42 5.85 -5.87
C VAL A 124 9.77 7.09 -6.47
N ILE A 125 10.31 7.60 -7.59
CA ILE A 125 9.75 8.77 -8.29
C ILE A 125 8.32 8.48 -8.76
N LEU A 126 8.09 7.34 -9.41
CA LEU A 126 6.77 6.98 -9.93
C LEU A 126 5.75 6.75 -8.79
N VAL A 127 6.15 6.08 -7.71
CA VAL A 127 5.27 5.88 -6.55
C VAL A 127 4.90 7.20 -5.90
N LEU A 128 5.82 8.14 -5.75
CA LEU A 128 5.53 9.43 -5.12
C LEU A 128 4.75 10.41 -6.02
N THR A 129 4.80 10.25 -7.35
CA THR A 129 4.12 11.14 -8.30
C THR A 129 2.84 10.54 -8.87
N VAL A 130 2.92 9.33 -9.43
CA VAL A 130 1.81 8.69 -10.15
C VAL A 130 0.79 8.07 -9.20
N LEU A 131 1.25 7.40 -8.14
CA LEU A 131 0.33 6.72 -7.23
C LEU A 131 -0.64 7.68 -6.50
N PRO A 132 -0.21 8.84 -5.95
CA PRO A 132 -1.13 9.81 -5.38
C PRO A 132 -2.15 10.35 -6.39
N ALA A 133 -1.71 10.61 -7.62
CA ALA A 133 -2.59 11.05 -8.69
C ALA A 133 -3.67 10.01 -9.01
N LEU A 134 -3.28 8.73 -9.11
CA LEU A 134 -4.22 7.62 -9.32
C LEU A 134 -5.19 7.46 -8.15
N LEU A 135 -4.72 7.54 -6.90
CA LEU A 135 -5.58 7.44 -5.72
C LEU A 135 -6.62 8.55 -5.66
N VAL A 136 -6.26 9.78 -6.02
CA VAL A 136 -7.19 10.92 -6.08
C VAL A 136 -8.17 10.79 -7.25
N LEU A 137 -7.71 10.33 -8.42
CA LEU A 137 -8.54 10.14 -9.60
C LEU A 137 -9.60 9.06 -9.37
N PHE A 138 -9.21 7.94 -8.79
CA PHE A 138 -10.08 6.81 -8.50
C PHE A 138 -10.71 6.84 -7.10
N ASP A 139 -10.57 7.95 -6.35
CA ASP A 139 -11.13 8.11 -5.00
C ASP A 139 -12.62 7.79 -4.94
N ARG A 140 -13.40 8.20 -5.97
CA ARG A 140 -14.85 7.92 -6.03
C ARG A 140 -15.17 6.43 -6.04
N LEU A 141 -14.33 5.62 -6.69
CA LEU A 141 -14.50 4.16 -6.73
C LEU A 141 -14.02 3.50 -5.42
N ILE A 142 -12.97 4.05 -4.81
CA ILE A 142 -12.43 3.57 -3.54
C ILE A 142 -13.41 3.86 -2.39
N THR A 143 -13.95 5.08 -2.36
CA THR A 143 -14.80 5.57 -1.25
C THR A 143 -16.22 5.01 -1.32
N ASN A 144 -16.81 4.92 -2.52
CA ASN A 144 -18.22 4.55 -2.67
C ASN A 144 -18.47 3.07 -2.31
N ASN A 145 -17.49 2.20 -2.44
CA ASN A 145 -17.65 0.75 -2.23
C ASN A 145 -17.24 0.29 -0.80
N GLU A 146 -16.37 1.04 -0.12
CA GLU A 146 -15.84 0.64 1.19
C GLU A 146 -16.59 1.27 2.37
N TRP A 147 -16.98 2.54 2.25
CA TRP A 147 -17.59 3.28 3.36
C TRP A 147 -19.01 2.85 3.67
N GLU A 148 -19.83 2.59 2.66
CA GLU A 148 -21.18 2.09 2.87
C GLU A 148 -21.16 0.70 3.51
N ARG A 149 -20.26 -0.18 3.08
CA ARG A 149 -20.10 -1.52 3.65
C ARG A 149 -19.52 -1.48 5.07
N LEU A 150 -18.53 -0.64 5.33
CA LEU A 150 -17.95 -0.48 6.67
C LEU A 150 -18.92 0.17 7.63
N GLY A 151 -19.63 1.23 7.20
CA GLY A 151 -20.68 1.88 7.98
C GLY A 151 -21.82 0.92 8.33
N ALA A 152 -22.29 0.14 7.37
CA ALA A 152 -23.31 -0.88 7.58
C ALA A 152 -22.85 -1.99 8.54
N TRP A 153 -21.60 -2.45 8.41
CA TRP A 153 -21.02 -3.47 9.30
C TRP A 153 -20.83 -2.97 10.74
N ILE A 154 -20.30 -1.75 10.92
CA ILE A 154 -20.14 -1.12 12.25
C ILE A 154 -21.51 -0.90 12.91
N LYS A 155 -22.50 -0.41 12.15
CA LYS A 155 -23.88 -0.22 12.62
C LYS A 155 -24.50 -1.55 13.03
N LYS A 156 -24.33 -2.61 12.24
CA LYS A 156 -24.82 -3.96 12.53
C LYS A 156 -24.14 -4.58 13.77
N ARG A 157 -22.83 -4.37 13.93
CA ARG A 157 -22.07 -4.86 15.10
C ARG A 157 -22.45 -4.11 16.38
N ARG A 158 -22.67 -2.79 16.29
CA ARG A 158 -23.14 -1.96 17.40
C ARG A 158 -24.55 -2.36 17.85
N GLN A 159 -25.46 -2.60 16.90
CA GLN A 159 -26.82 -3.07 17.19
C GLN A 159 -26.81 -4.44 17.87
N ARG A 160 -25.99 -5.37 17.42
CA ARG A 160 -25.86 -6.70 18.06
C ARG A 160 -25.34 -6.60 19.49
N ARG A 161 -24.36 -5.72 19.76
CA ARG A 161 -23.87 -5.49 21.13
C ARG A 161 -24.94 -4.84 22.03
N LEU A 162 -25.68 -3.89 21.52
CA LEU A 162 -26.77 -3.24 22.24
C LEU A 162 -27.93 -4.22 22.52
N ALA A 163 -28.27 -5.07 21.59
CA ALA A 163 -29.28 -6.12 21.77
C ALA A 163 -28.85 -7.13 22.85
N ALA A 164 -27.58 -7.56 22.81
CA ALA A 164 -27.02 -8.47 23.81
C ALA A 164 -26.97 -7.84 25.22
N LEU A 165 -26.65 -6.54 25.31
CA LEU A 165 -26.70 -5.80 26.58
C LEU A 165 -28.14 -5.67 27.10
N LYS A 166 -29.09 -5.31 26.25
CA LYS A 166 -30.52 -5.24 26.64
C LYS A 166 -31.05 -6.58 27.11
N SER A 167 -30.68 -7.69 26.46
CA SER A 167 -31.12 -9.02 26.90
C SER A 167 -30.51 -9.43 28.25
N ARG A 168 -29.26 -9.04 28.54
CA ARG A 168 -28.62 -9.28 29.86
C ARG A 168 -29.27 -8.45 30.94
N ILE A 169 -29.55 -7.15 30.70
CA ILE A 169 -30.25 -6.29 31.67
C ILE A 169 -31.65 -6.84 31.96
N LYS A 170 -32.39 -7.28 30.93
CA LYS A 170 -33.71 -7.87 31.13
C LYS A 170 -33.67 -9.16 31.96
N LYS A 171 -32.65 -10.01 31.78
CA LYS A 171 -32.46 -11.21 32.60
C LYS A 171 -32.12 -10.87 34.06
N ILE A 172 -31.30 -9.85 34.30
CA ILE A 172 -30.96 -9.40 35.66
C ILE A 172 -32.17 -8.79 36.34
N ALA A 173 -32.97 -7.98 35.64
CA ALA A 173 -34.20 -7.41 36.16
C ALA A 173 -35.23 -8.49 36.56
N ALA A 174 -35.43 -9.49 35.66
CA ALA A 174 -36.35 -10.60 35.95
C ALA A 174 -35.85 -11.48 37.12
N PHE A 175 -34.56 -11.61 37.33
CA PHE A 175 -34.00 -12.33 38.50
C PHE A 175 -34.15 -11.54 39.80
N GLY A 176 -34.09 -10.20 39.71
CA GLY A 176 -34.35 -9.32 40.88
C GLY A 176 -35.82 -9.32 41.33
N GLU A 177 -36.77 -9.32 40.37
CA GLU A 177 -38.22 -9.42 40.68
C GLU A 177 -38.56 -10.76 41.31
N ALA A 178 -38.05 -11.88 40.81
CA ALA A 178 -38.29 -13.21 41.34
C ALA A 178 -37.78 -13.40 42.80
N LYS A 179 -36.78 -12.64 43.21
CA LYS A 179 -36.22 -12.68 44.56
C LYS A 179 -36.97 -11.82 45.59
N CYS A 180 -37.71 -10.80 45.12
CA CYS A 180 -38.57 -9.97 45.98
C CYS A 180 -39.92 -10.63 46.29
N ASP A 181 -40.35 -11.63 45.51
CA ASP A 181 -41.60 -12.34 45.70
C ASP A 181 -41.44 -13.55 46.67
N GLU A 182 -40.21 -13.89 47.09
CA GLU A 182 -39.89 -14.99 48.01
C GLU A 182 -39.63 -14.54 49.47
N GLU A 183 -39.63 -13.21 49.75
CA GLU A 183 -39.52 -12.64 51.12
C GLU A 183 -40.88 -12.09 51.58
#